data_9bd002e0250dcb7f2b5691126e56b5ef
#
_entry.id   9bd002e0250dcb7f2b5691126e56b5ef
#
_cell.length_a   1.000
_cell.length_b   1.000
_cell.length_c   1.000
_cell.angle_alpha   90.00
_cell.angle_beta   90.00
_cell.angle_gamma   90.00
#
_symmetry.space_group_name_H-M   'P 1'
#
loop_
_entity.id
_entity.type
_entity.pdbx_description
1 polymer ?
#
loop_
_entity_poly.entity_id
_entity_poly.type
_entity_poly.pdbx_seq_one_letter_code
_entity_poly.pdbx_strand_id
1 'polypeptide(L)'
;MPHFKVAESRAQHYSSAMSRAFIKESDESAQSLPERAISPHPNLVTADGLRKIEGQVRELETAREAARQDPDTSVLARIERDLRYWNQRRATARVVAPPATLDRVRFGVRVKLHLKDGREFTFRLVGEDEADPAAGLLSWVSPVADALMNQAVGDEVELMGQRAEIVALD
;
A
#
# COMPACT_ATOMS: atom_id res chain seq x y z
N MET A 1 8.91 -59.30 60.15
CA MET A 1 9.19 -57.86 60.38
C MET A 1 10.50 -57.53 59.74
N PRO A 2 10.60 -56.73 58.73
CA PRO A 2 10.88 -55.30 58.86
C PRO A 2 10.11 -54.42 57.91
N HIS A 3 10.07 -53.19 58.29
CA HIS A 3 9.50 -52.02 57.70
C HIS A 3 10.02 -51.64 56.30
N PHE A 4 9.14 -51.23 55.39
CA PHE A 4 9.49 -50.32 54.26
C PHE A 4 8.79 -48.97 54.40
N LYS A 5 9.60 -47.96 54.57
CA LYS A 5 9.20 -46.53 54.62
C LYS A 5 9.78 -45.81 53.43
N VAL A 6 8.91 -45.02 52.78
CA VAL A 6 9.18 -43.76 52.13
C VAL A 6 9.89 -43.75 50.76
N ALA A 7 9.12 -43.38 49.74
CA ALA A 7 9.55 -42.53 48.66
C ALA A 7 8.35 -41.79 48.05
N GLU A 8 7.75 -40.89 48.81
CA GLU A 8 6.92 -39.80 48.23
C GLU A 8 7.68 -38.51 48.49
N SER A 9 8.15 -37.86 47.47
CA SER A 9 8.43 -36.45 47.37
C SER A 9 9.45 -36.15 46.24
N ARG A 10 9.00 -36.13 44.98
CA ARG A 10 9.77 -35.45 43.92
C ARG A 10 8.94 -35.13 42.64
N ALA A 11 7.62 -35.06 42.72
CA ALA A 11 6.79 -34.83 41.54
C ALA A 11 6.01 -33.50 41.51
N GLN A 12 6.31 -32.54 42.38
CA GLN A 12 5.50 -31.29 42.47
C GLN A 12 6.19 -29.99 42.11
N HIS A 13 7.43 -30.00 41.60
CA HIS A 13 8.09 -28.73 41.24
C HIS A 13 8.36 -28.50 39.73
N TYR A 14 7.88 -29.38 38.84
CA TYR A 14 8.09 -29.21 37.40
C TYR A 14 6.91 -28.61 36.65
N SER A 15 5.75 -28.44 37.28
CA SER A 15 4.53 -27.96 36.55
C SER A 15 4.32 -26.43 36.54
N SER A 16 5.07 -25.67 37.35
CA SER A 16 4.84 -24.21 37.45
C SER A 16 5.77 -23.35 36.59
N ALA A 17 6.84 -23.92 36.05
CA ALA A 17 7.81 -23.18 35.23
C ALA A 17 7.49 -23.19 33.72
N MET A 18 6.75 -24.19 33.23
CA MET A 18 6.38 -24.30 31.81
C MET A 18 5.19 -23.43 31.41
N SER A 19 4.33 -23.06 32.35
CA SER A 19 3.14 -22.22 32.03
C SER A 19 3.44 -20.73 31.82
N ARG A 20 4.58 -20.22 32.30
CA ARG A 20 4.93 -18.80 32.15
C ARG A 20 5.72 -18.49 30.89
N ALA A 21 6.40 -19.45 30.30
CA ALA A 21 7.13 -19.27 29.04
C ALA A 21 6.18 -19.25 27.82
N PHE A 22 5.07 -20.00 27.88
CA PHE A 22 4.13 -20.11 26.75
C PHE A 22 3.16 -18.94 26.61
N ILE A 23 2.93 -18.17 27.70
CA ILE A 23 2.03 -16.99 27.68
C ILE A 23 2.75 -15.76 27.16
N LYS A 24 4.08 -15.72 27.21
CA LYS A 24 4.86 -14.54 26.84
C LYS A 24 5.20 -14.46 25.34
N GLU A 25 5.25 -15.60 24.64
CA GLU A 25 5.52 -15.65 23.19
C GLU A 25 4.27 -15.40 22.33
N SER A 26 3.06 -15.67 22.84
CA SER A 26 1.82 -15.41 22.11
C SER A 26 1.39 -13.94 22.14
N ASP A 27 1.77 -13.18 23.18
CA ASP A 27 1.44 -11.76 23.31
C ASP A 27 2.43 -10.85 22.56
N GLU A 28 3.70 -11.24 22.42
CA GLU A 28 4.69 -10.47 21.65
C GLU A 28 4.54 -10.67 20.13
N SER A 29 4.04 -11.81 19.66
CA SER A 29 3.82 -12.07 18.23
C SER A 29 2.56 -11.42 17.68
N ALA A 30 1.59 -11.05 18.52
CA ALA A 30 0.39 -10.32 18.13
C ALA A 30 0.63 -8.80 18.00
N GLN A 31 1.73 -8.27 18.54
CA GLN A 31 1.94 -6.83 18.69
C GLN A 31 2.79 -6.17 17.60
N SER A 32 3.40 -6.88 16.68
CA SER A 32 4.22 -6.25 15.63
C SER A 32 3.97 -6.81 14.24
N LEU A 33 2.85 -6.45 13.65
CA LEU A 33 2.73 -6.59 12.19
C LEU A 33 3.82 -5.71 11.53
N PRO A 34 4.56 -6.25 10.55
CA PRO A 34 5.56 -5.45 9.85
C PRO A 34 4.89 -4.21 9.22
N GLU A 35 5.56 -3.07 9.35
CA GLU A 35 5.07 -1.82 8.78
C GLU A 35 4.94 -1.92 7.26
N ARG A 36 3.97 -1.20 6.68
CA ARG A 36 3.85 -1.08 5.24
C ARG A 36 5.00 -0.23 4.72
N ALA A 37 5.70 -0.73 3.71
CA ALA A 37 6.79 0.00 3.08
C ALA A 37 6.29 1.33 2.47
N ILE A 38 7.01 2.40 2.73
CA ILE A 38 6.80 3.69 2.08
C ILE A 38 7.75 3.80 0.89
N SER A 39 7.21 4.19 -0.25
CA SER A 39 8.01 4.42 -1.45
C SER A 39 9.07 5.52 -1.22
N PRO A 40 10.29 5.36 -1.74
CA PRO A 40 11.34 6.37 -1.67
C PRO A 40 11.09 7.55 -2.62
N HIS A 41 10.14 7.43 -3.55
CA HIS A 41 9.83 8.48 -4.51
C HIS A 41 9.03 9.62 -3.88
N PRO A 42 9.09 10.84 -4.44
CA PRO A 42 8.23 11.95 -4.03
C PRO A 42 6.75 11.54 -4.11
N ASN A 43 6.00 11.84 -3.07
CA ASN A 43 4.58 11.50 -3.02
C ASN A 43 3.75 12.52 -3.81
N LEU A 44 3.86 12.48 -5.15
CA LEU A 44 3.05 13.28 -6.04
C LEU A 44 1.63 12.69 -6.10
N VAL A 45 0.64 13.55 -5.96
CA VAL A 45 -0.79 13.16 -6.02
C VAL A 45 -1.58 14.15 -6.87
N THR A 46 -2.64 13.68 -7.49
CA THR A 46 -3.68 14.55 -8.05
C THR A 46 -4.58 15.07 -6.91
N ALA A 47 -5.44 16.03 -7.19
CA ALA A 47 -6.45 16.45 -6.22
C ALA A 47 -7.40 15.29 -5.83
N ASP A 48 -7.70 14.39 -6.79
CA ASP A 48 -8.49 13.18 -6.54
C ASP A 48 -7.73 12.19 -5.64
N GLY A 49 -6.44 12.03 -5.90
CA GLY A 49 -5.57 11.19 -5.09
C GLY A 49 -5.47 11.65 -3.65
N LEU A 50 -5.34 12.95 -3.41
CA LEU A 50 -5.37 13.46 -2.03
C LEU A 50 -6.71 13.14 -1.36
N ARG A 51 -7.85 13.35 -2.04
CA ARG A 51 -9.17 13.00 -1.50
C ARG A 51 -9.30 11.51 -1.19
N LYS A 52 -8.72 10.64 -2.04
CA LYS A 52 -8.69 9.19 -1.80
C LYS A 52 -7.89 8.84 -0.53
N ILE A 53 -6.70 9.43 -0.36
CA ILE A 53 -5.87 9.24 0.83
C ILE A 53 -6.62 9.69 2.10
N GLU A 54 -7.23 10.89 2.07
CA GLU A 54 -8.01 11.41 3.19
C GLU A 54 -9.24 10.55 3.50
N GLY A 55 -9.89 9.98 2.46
CA GLY A 55 -10.98 9.02 2.59
C GLY A 55 -10.54 7.77 3.36
N GLN A 56 -9.40 7.18 2.96
CA GLN A 56 -8.85 6.01 3.63
C GLN A 56 -8.53 6.28 5.11
N VAL A 57 -7.99 7.44 5.44
CA VAL A 57 -7.74 7.81 6.83
C VAL A 57 -9.04 7.85 7.62
N ARG A 58 -10.10 8.52 7.11
CA ARG A 58 -11.39 8.61 7.80
C ARG A 58 -12.06 7.25 8.00
N GLU A 59 -12.02 6.38 6.97
CA GLU A 59 -12.57 5.03 7.04
C GLU A 59 -11.86 4.20 8.12
N LEU A 60 -10.54 4.25 8.14
CA LEU A 60 -9.74 3.54 9.14
C LEU A 60 -9.89 4.10 10.56
N GLU A 61 -10.06 5.41 10.71
CA GLU A 61 -10.37 6.03 12.02
C GLU A 61 -11.71 5.52 12.55
N THR A 62 -12.74 5.43 11.71
CA THR A 62 -14.04 4.87 12.06
C THR A 62 -13.93 3.39 12.43
N ALA A 63 -13.20 2.62 11.61
CA ALA A 63 -12.98 1.19 11.86
C ALA A 63 -12.19 0.95 13.16
N ARG A 64 -11.24 1.82 13.50
CA ARG A 64 -10.48 1.74 14.76
C ARG A 64 -11.39 1.88 15.98
N GLU A 65 -12.33 2.82 15.96
CA GLU A 65 -13.27 3.00 17.10
C GLU A 65 -14.14 1.75 17.28
N ALA A 66 -14.61 1.14 16.18
CA ALA A 66 -15.37 -0.10 16.25
C ALA A 66 -14.51 -1.27 16.77
N ALA A 67 -13.26 -1.39 16.27
CA ALA A 67 -12.35 -2.47 16.64
C ALA A 67 -11.86 -2.41 18.10
N ARG A 68 -11.94 -1.27 18.76
CA ARG A 68 -11.62 -1.15 20.20
C ARG A 68 -12.54 -1.96 21.10
N GLN A 69 -13.72 -2.30 20.65
CA GLN A 69 -14.69 -3.12 21.36
C GLN A 69 -14.55 -4.60 21.04
N ASP A 70 -13.71 -4.97 20.05
CA ASP A 70 -13.48 -6.34 19.63
C ASP A 70 -12.45 -7.01 20.56
N PRO A 71 -12.75 -8.22 21.09
CA PRO A 71 -11.77 -9.01 21.84
C PRO A 71 -10.58 -9.46 20.98
N ASP A 72 -10.72 -9.51 19.65
CA ASP A 72 -9.61 -9.80 18.73
C ASP A 72 -8.73 -8.57 18.47
N THR A 73 -7.67 -8.45 19.26
CA THR A 73 -6.70 -7.36 19.15
C THR A 73 -5.94 -7.33 17.81
N SER A 74 -5.95 -8.42 17.04
CA SER A 74 -5.25 -8.51 15.74
C SER A 74 -5.90 -7.58 14.69
N VAL A 75 -7.21 -7.39 14.76
CA VAL A 75 -7.94 -6.48 13.89
C VAL A 75 -7.51 -5.04 14.16
N LEU A 76 -7.46 -4.64 15.43
CA LEU A 76 -7.02 -3.31 15.83
C LEU A 76 -5.56 -3.04 15.40
N ALA A 77 -4.67 -4.01 15.60
CA ALA A 77 -3.26 -3.88 15.20
C ALA A 77 -3.09 -3.64 13.69
N ARG A 78 -3.89 -4.32 12.84
CA ARG A 78 -3.90 -4.11 11.38
C ARG A 78 -4.37 -2.70 11.02
N ILE A 79 -5.48 -2.26 11.63
CA ILE A 79 -6.04 -0.92 11.38
C ILE A 79 -5.03 0.15 11.78
N GLU A 80 -4.38 0.02 12.92
CA GLU A 80 -3.37 0.99 13.39
C GLU A 80 -2.13 1.04 12.51
N ARG A 81 -1.65 -0.12 12.00
CA ARG A 81 -0.59 -0.18 11.00
C ARG A 81 -0.98 0.55 9.72
N ASP A 82 -2.18 0.31 9.22
CA ASP A 82 -2.66 0.92 7.99
C ASP A 82 -2.92 2.43 8.18
N LEU A 83 -3.38 2.86 9.36
CA LEU A 83 -3.47 4.28 9.73
C LEU A 83 -2.11 4.96 9.73
N ARG A 84 -1.04 4.32 10.24
CA ARG A 84 0.32 4.90 10.19
C ARG A 84 0.75 5.13 8.75
N TYR A 85 0.56 4.15 7.87
CA TYR A 85 0.85 4.27 6.45
C TYR A 85 0.10 5.44 5.81
N TRP A 86 -1.23 5.47 5.90
CA TRP A 86 -2.04 6.48 5.24
C TRP A 86 -1.85 7.88 5.81
N ASN A 87 -1.60 8.02 7.12
CA ASN A 87 -1.25 9.31 7.73
C ASN A 87 0.10 9.81 7.21
N GLN A 88 1.08 8.95 7.02
CA GLN A 88 2.36 9.33 6.43
C GLN A 88 2.19 9.73 4.96
N ARG A 89 1.39 8.98 4.18
CA ARG A 89 1.07 9.37 2.79
C ARG A 89 0.35 10.71 2.73
N ARG A 90 -0.61 10.95 3.61
CA ARG A 90 -1.28 12.25 3.73
C ARG A 90 -0.32 13.39 4.07
N ALA A 91 0.55 13.19 5.04
CA ALA A 91 1.50 14.21 5.50
C ALA A 91 2.55 14.58 4.45
N THR A 92 2.92 13.64 3.57
CA THR A 92 3.95 13.86 2.53
C THR A 92 3.36 14.17 1.16
N ALA A 93 2.03 14.18 1.00
CA ALA A 93 1.35 14.42 -0.26
C ALA A 93 1.70 15.80 -0.85
N ARG A 94 2.10 15.79 -2.13
CA ARG A 94 2.35 16.98 -2.92
C ARG A 94 1.35 17.01 -4.07
N VAL A 95 0.34 17.86 -3.94
CA VAL A 95 -0.68 17.99 -4.99
C VAL A 95 -0.06 18.69 -6.18
N VAL A 96 -0.14 18.02 -7.35
CA VAL A 96 0.32 18.55 -8.62
C VAL A 96 -0.91 18.90 -9.46
N ALA A 97 -1.04 20.18 -9.81
CA ALA A 97 -2.09 20.62 -10.71
C ALA A 97 -1.80 20.13 -12.15
N PRO A 98 -2.84 19.87 -12.97
CA PRO A 98 -2.65 19.59 -14.39
C PRO A 98 -1.85 20.73 -15.05
N PRO A 99 -0.96 20.43 -16.01
CA PRO A 99 -0.18 21.45 -16.71
C PRO A 99 -1.11 22.36 -17.53
N ALA A 100 -0.74 23.63 -17.63
CA ALA A 100 -1.51 24.61 -18.42
C ALA A 100 -1.43 24.35 -19.93
N THR A 101 -0.36 23.69 -20.39
CA THR A 101 -0.16 23.33 -21.80
C THR A 101 0.04 21.81 -21.90
N LEU A 102 -0.54 21.21 -22.94
CA LEU A 102 -0.49 19.78 -23.22
C LEU A 102 0.49 19.49 -24.39
N ASP A 103 1.68 20.05 -24.31
CA ASP A 103 2.73 19.88 -25.31
C ASP A 103 3.49 18.55 -25.13
N ARG A 104 3.57 18.05 -23.90
CA ARG A 104 4.27 16.82 -23.53
C ARG A 104 3.55 16.08 -22.43
N VAL A 105 3.79 14.77 -22.38
CA VAL A 105 3.34 13.91 -21.29
C VAL A 105 3.98 14.35 -19.99
N ARG A 106 3.15 14.65 -18.99
CA ARG A 106 3.53 15.04 -17.64
C ARG A 106 2.63 14.35 -16.61
N PHE A 107 2.98 14.45 -15.34
CA PHE A 107 2.10 13.99 -14.26
C PHE A 107 0.71 14.62 -14.37
N GLY A 108 -0.34 13.83 -14.21
CA GLY A 108 -1.74 14.25 -14.28
C GLY A 108 -2.34 14.27 -15.69
N VAL A 109 -1.50 14.20 -16.74
CA VAL A 109 -1.94 14.19 -18.14
C VAL A 109 -2.51 12.83 -18.52
N ARG A 110 -3.56 12.84 -19.33
CA ARG A 110 -4.10 11.66 -19.98
C ARG A 110 -3.47 11.53 -21.37
N VAL A 111 -2.98 10.32 -21.67
CA VAL A 111 -2.26 9.98 -22.90
C VAL A 111 -3.06 8.95 -23.67
N LYS A 112 -3.38 9.22 -24.93
CA LYS A 112 -3.98 8.24 -25.84
C LYS A 112 -2.90 7.66 -26.75
N LEU A 113 -2.84 6.32 -26.79
CA LEU A 113 -1.87 5.53 -27.54
C LEU A 113 -2.56 4.68 -28.58
N HIS A 114 -1.96 4.61 -29.76
CA HIS A 114 -2.41 3.76 -30.86
C HIS A 114 -1.32 2.74 -31.21
N LEU A 115 -1.64 1.46 -31.12
CA LEU A 115 -0.74 0.37 -31.48
C LEU A 115 -0.87 0.05 -32.97
N LYS A 116 0.19 -0.52 -33.56
CA LYS A 116 0.21 -0.92 -34.97
C LYS A 116 -0.83 -2.00 -35.33
N ASP A 117 -1.30 -2.76 -34.35
CA ASP A 117 -2.36 -3.77 -34.53
C ASP A 117 -3.78 -3.20 -34.43
N GLY A 118 -3.92 -1.88 -34.31
CA GLY A 118 -5.19 -1.17 -34.23
C GLY A 118 -5.80 -1.03 -32.83
N ARG A 119 -5.17 -1.57 -31.80
CA ARG A 119 -5.62 -1.35 -30.41
C ARG A 119 -5.31 0.06 -29.94
N GLU A 120 -6.20 0.61 -29.13
CA GLU A 120 -6.03 1.89 -28.48
C GLU A 120 -5.97 1.72 -26.96
N PHE A 121 -5.13 2.49 -26.32
CA PHE A 121 -5.06 2.60 -24.86
C PHE A 121 -5.14 4.07 -24.46
N THR A 122 -5.77 4.30 -23.33
CA THR A 122 -5.79 5.62 -22.71
C THR A 122 -5.34 5.48 -21.27
N PHE A 123 -4.26 6.16 -20.92
CA PHE A 123 -3.70 6.16 -19.57
C PHE A 123 -3.65 7.57 -19.02
N ARG A 124 -3.84 7.69 -17.72
CA ARG A 124 -3.54 8.91 -16.97
C ARG A 124 -2.42 8.65 -15.99
N LEU A 125 -1.38 9.50 -15.97
CA LEU A 125 -0.29 9.40 -15.03
C LEU A 125 -0.70 10.00 -13.69
N VAL A 126 -0.71 9.18 -12.65
CA VAL A 126 -1.23 9.53 -11.32
C VAL A 126 -0.25 9.14 -10.21
N GLY A 127 -0.57 9.46 -8.97
CA GLY A 127 0.20 9.05 -7.81
C GLY A 127 0.19 7.54 -7.60
N GLU A 128 1.15 7.03 -6.80
CA GLU A 128 1.30 5.59 -6.55
C GLU A 128 0.04 5.00 -5.89
N ASP A 129 -0.56 5.71 -4.93
CA ASP A 129 -1.77 5.26 -4.22
C ASP A 129 -3.07 5.44 -5.02
N GLU A 130 -3.00 6.14 -6.16
CA GLU A 130 -4.13 6.32 -7.07
C GLU A 130 -4.16 5.26 -8.16
N ALA A 131 -3.01 4.59 -8.39
CA ALA A 131 -2.83 3.69 -9.53
C ALA A 131 -3.86 2.56 -9.54
N ASP A 132 -4.47 2.41 -10.71
CA ASP A 132 -5.38 1.33 -11.08
C ASP A 132 -5.24 1.07 -12.59
N PRO A 133 -4.33 0.19 -13.01
CA PRO A 133 -4.09 -0.08 -14.43
C PRO A 133 -5.33 -0.55 -15.18
N ALA A 134 -6.28 -1.23 -14.51
CA ALA A 134 -7.53 -1.67 -15.12
C ALA A 134 -8.45 -0.49 -15.46
N ALA A 135 -8.38 0.58 -14.69
CA ALA A 135 -9.06 1.84 -14.95
C ALA A 135 -8.24 2.83 -15.79
N GLY A 136 -7.08 2.43 -16.32
CA GLY A 136 -6.19 3.30 -17.08
C GLY A 136 -5.41 4.32 -16.24
N LEU A 137 -5.32 4.12 -14.92
CA LEU A 137 -4.55 4.97 -14.02
C LEU A 137 -3.17 4.35 -13.78
N LEU A 138 -2.12 4.93 -14.35
CA LEU A 138 -0.76 4.45 -14.21
C LEU A 138 -0.02 5.24 -13.14
N SER A 139 0.63 4.52 -12.23
CA SER A 139 1.60 5.14 -11.32
C SER A 139 2.71 5.84 -12.11
N TRP A 140 2.98 7.10 -11.79
CA TRP A 140 4.01 7.91 -12.44
C TRP A 140 5.43 7.33 -12.30
N VAL A 141 5.65 6.44 -11.34
CA VAL A 141 6.94 5.73 -11.13
C VAL A 141 6.97 4.38 -11.84
N SER A 142 5.94 4.01 -12.60
CA SER A 142 5.92 2.76 -13.34
C SER A 142 6.83 2.83 -14.58
N PRO A 143 7.39 1.69 -15.04
CA PRO A 143 8.20 1.67 -16.26
C PRO A 143 7.47 2.20 -17.50
N VAL A 144 6.18 1.98 -17.60
CA VAL A 144 5.35 2.51 -18.70
C VAL A 144 5.23 4.03 -18.61
N ALA A 145 5.01 4.57 -17.41
CA ALA A 145 4.97 6.01 -17.21
C ALA A 145 6.32 6.68 -17.49
N ASP A 146 7.42 6.03 -17.12
CA ASP A 146 8.78 6.51 -17.42
C ASP A 146 9.04 6.60 -18.93
N ALA A 147 8.63 5.58 -19.69
CA ALA A 147 8.74 5.59 -21.15
C ALA A 147 7.88 6.68 -21.82
N LEU A 148 6.75 7.04 -21.22
CA LEU A 148 5.84 8.07 -21.72
C LEU A 148 6.26 9.49 -21.33
N MET A 149 6.93 9.65 -20.19
CA MET A 149 7.24 10.96 -19.62
C MET A 149 8.06 11.82 -20.59
N ASN A 150 7.67 13.08 -20.74
CA ASN A 150 8.25 14.08 -21.64
C ASN A 150 8.08 13.80 -23.15
N GLN A 151 7.43 12.74 -23.57
CA GLN A 151 7.08 12.50 -24.97
C GLN A 151 5.96 13.43 -25.43
N ALA A 152 5.88 13.68 -26.75
CA ALA A 152 4.89 14.53 -27.38
C ALA A 152 3.93 13.72 -28.27
N VAL A 153 2.87 14.33 -28.75
CA VAL A 153 2.01 13.75 -29.80
C VAL A 153 2.83 13.49 -31.04
N GLY A 154 2.70 12.30 -31.63
CA GLY A 154 3.46 11.80 -32.77
C GLY A 154 4.71 11.01 -32.38
N ASP A 155 5.15 11.02 -31.10
CA ASP A 155 6.27 10.19 -30.67
C ASP A 155 5.85 8.72 -30.54
N GLU A 156 6.78 7.81 -30.89
CA GLU A 156 6.60 6.37 -30.68
C GLU A 156 7.25 5.94 -29.35
N VAL A 157 6.56 5.11 -28.60
CA VAL A 157 7.03 4.48 -27.36
C VAL A 157 6.88 2.96 -27.44
N GLU A 158 7.63 2.24 -26.64
CA GLU A 158 7.44 0.81 -26.50
C GLU A 158 6.44 0.51 -25.37
N LEU A 159 5.36 -0.18 -25.71
CA LEU A 159 4.33 -0.61 -24.78
C LEU A 159 4.10 -2.12 -24.92
N MET A 160 4.32 -2.89 -23.86
CA MET A 160 4.14 -4.35 -23.84
C MET A 160 4.88 -5.08 -24.98
N GLY A 161 6.10 -4.65 -25.33
CA GLY A 161 6.90 -5.23 -26.41
C GLY A 161 6.45 -4.83 -27.83
N GLN A 162 5.57 -3.82 -27.94
CA GLN A 162 5.09 -3.31 -29.23
C GLN A 162 5.27 -1.79 -29.28
N ARG A 163 5.43 -1.26 -30.48
CA ARG A 163 5.46 0.19 -30.69
C ARG A 163 4.05 0.75 -30.67
N ALA A 164 3.88 1.79 -29.93
CA ALA A 164 2.65 2.59 -29.83
C ALA A 164 2.96 4.06 -30.10
N GLU A 165 2.14 4.71 -30.90
CA GLU A 165 2.22 6.13 -31.19
C GLU A 165 1.34 6.92 -30.19
N ILE A 166 1.84 8.02 -29.69
CA ILE A 166 1.06 8.97 -28.88
C ILE A 166 0.21 9.81 -29.84
N VAL A 167 -1.11 9.62 -29.79
CA VAL A 167 -2.03 10.28 -30.74
C VAL A 167 -2.77 11.48 -30.12
N ALA A 168 -2.87 11.56 -28.80
CA ALA A 168 -3.48 12.70 -28.12
C ALA A 168 -2.99 12.83 -26.67
N LEU A 169 -3.03 14.06 -26.16
CA LEU A 169 -2.84 14.42 -24.74
C LEU A 169 -4.05 15.24 -24.28
N ASP A 170 -4.63 14.85 -23.09
CA ASP A 170 -5.79 15.50 -22.47
C ASP A 170 -5.52 15.87 -21.00
#